data_44fc758199fac84891d64fa12f1df618
#
_entry.id   44fc758199fac84891d64fa12f1df618
#
_cell.length_a   1.000
_cell.length_b   1.000
_cell.length_c   1.000
_cell.angle_alpha   90.00
_cell.angle_beta   90.00
_cell.angle_gamma   90.00
#
_symmetry.space_group_name_H-M   'P 1'
#
loop_
_entity.id
_entity.type
_entity.pdbx_description
1 polymer ?
#
loop_
_entity_poly.entity_id
_entity_poly.type
_entity_poly.pdbx_seq_one_letter_code
_entity_poly.pdbx_strand_id
1 'polypeptide(L)'
;MKKMFRAIASLFLFGAMLIPALAQAQMPAIGVDQDVRIGKLPNGLTYYIRHNDYPKGQADFYIAQRVGSINEEDHQRGLAHFLEHMCFNGSTHFPGNSLIKYLESVGVKFGQNLNAYTAVDQTVYNINNVPVAREGVQDSCLLVLHDWANDLLLLPEEIDAERKVIHEEWRSRMVGQTRIIENLLPVIYPGDRYGYRFPIGTMEVVDNFEPQALRDYYEKWYRPDLQGIIVVGDINVDRIENKIKEMFSDIEMPENPAERVYFPVSDTGGTIYAIGHDPEQTNTLAELMFKTEAFPDSMKNSFPYYAQQYVVEMMCDMLNNRLNKISAKPDAPFGGASVSYGNFFLAKTKDALTVGAISKDNDAVTPVAAAYRELLRAARFGFTKSEYNRVKDEYMSRMERVYNNRKQRESTSYVQEYVENFLNNEPI
;
A
#
# COMPACT_ATOMS: atom_id res chain seq x y z
N MET A 1 -23.51 -6.84 -25.21
CA MET A 1 -22.21 -6.51 -24.61
C MET A 1 -21.75 -5.08 -24.92
N LYS A 2 -21.47 -4.65 -26.18
CA LYS A 2 -20.99 -3.28 -26.49
C LYS A 2 -21.88 -2.12 -25.99
N LYS A 3 -23.21 -2.26 -25.98
CA LYS A 3 -24.11 -1.24 -25.41
C LYS A 3 -24.13 -1.20 -23.89
N MET A 4 -23.82 -2.32 -23.24
CA MET A 4 -23.78 -2.48 -21.78
C MET A 4 -22.47 -1.96 -21.21
N PHE A 5 -21.35 -2.14 -21.91
CA PHE A 5 -20.06 -1.51 -21.62
C PHE A 5 -20.17 0.04 -21.65
N ARG A 6 -20.97 0.58 -22.59
CA ARG A 6 -21.24 2.03 -22.65
C ARG A 6 -22.05 2.55 -21.47
N ALA A 7 -22.90 1.75 -20.83
CA ALA A 7 -23.69 2.20 -19.68
C ALA A 7 -22.87 2.22 -18.37
N ILE A 8 -21.98 1.25 -18.17
CA ILE A 8 -21.03 1.23 -17.03
C ILE A 8 -19.96 2.31 -17.26
N ALA A 9 -19.40 2.40 -18.47
CA ALA A 9 -18.51 3.49 -18.87
C ALA A 9 -19.20 4.86 -18.76
N SER A 10 -20.53 4.97 -18.93
CA SER A 10 -21.25 6.23 -18.76
C SER A 10 -21.40 6.65 -17.31
N LEU A 11 -21.44 5.75 -16.33
CA LEU A 11 -21.37 6.11 -14.92
C LEU A 11 -19.97 6.68 -14.56
N PHE A 12 -18.92 6.11 -15.13
CA PHE A 12 -17.54 6.61 -14.98
C PHE A 12 -17.27 7.82 -15.89
N LEU A 13 -17.84 7.85 -17.12
CA LEU A 13 -17.75 8.99 -18.03
C LEU A 13 -18.53 10.22 -17.50
N PHE A 14 -19.56 10.05 -16.67
CA PHE A 14 -20.20 11.19 -16.01
C PHE A 14 -19.26 11.83 -14.97
N GLY A 15 -18.46 11.05 -14.25
CA GLY A 15 -17.35 11.55 -13.43
C GLY A 15 -16.27 12.21 -14.31
N ALA A 16 -15.86 11.55 -15.38
CA ALA A 16 -14.83 12.05 -16.30
C ALA A 16 -15.29 13.22 -17.20
N MET A 17 -16.58 13.35 -17.54
CA MET A 17 -17.12 14.50 -18.27
C MET A 17 -17.37 15.73 -17.38
N LEU A 18 -17.46 15.59 -16.08
CA LEU A 18 -17.46 16.72 -15.14
C LEU A 18 -16.07 17.37 -15.04
N ILE A 19 -14.99 16.64 -15.34
CA ILE A 19 -13.62 17.14 -15.25
C ILE A 19 -13.37 18.36 -16.15
N PRO A 20 -13.75 18.41 -17.46
CA PRO A 20 -13.54 19.60 -18.29
C PRO A 20 -14.43 20.78 -17.91
N ALA A 21 -15.65 20.54 -17.42
CA ALA A 21 -16.56 21.61 -17.01
C ALA A 21 -16.17 22.22 -15.66
N LEU A 22 -15.58 21.41 -14.77
CA LEU A 22 -15.05 21.83 -13.48
C LEU A 22 -13.68 22.51 -13.61
N ALA A 23 -12.89 22.18 -14.64
CA ALA A 23 -11.60 22.81 -14.90
C ALA A 23 -11.68 24.28 -15.31
N GLN A 24 -12.86 24.79 -15.68
CA GLN A 24 -13.08 26.22 -15.97
C GLN A 24 -13.52 27.06 -14.76
N ALA A 25 -13.96 26.42 -13.68
CA ALA A 25 -14.16 27.12 -12.41
C ALA A 25 -12.82 27.17 -11.68
N GLN A 26 -12.38 28.35 -11.25
CA GLN A 26 -11.21 28.52 -10.41
C GLN A 26 -11.51 27.87 -9.04
N MET A 27 -11.28 26.54 -8.96
CA MET A 27 -11.49 25.78 -7.74
C MET A 27 -10.44 26.21 -6.70
N PRO A 28 -10.81 26.39 -5.43
CA PRO A 28 -9.82 26.66 -4.41
C PRO A 28 -8.81 25.51 -4.37
N ALA A 29 -7.52 25.86 -4.30
CA ALA A 29 -6.48 24.86 -4.04
C ALA A 29 -6.77 24.20 -2.68
N ILE A 30 -6.67 22.89 -2.64
CA ILE A 30 -6.77 22.15 -1.37
C ILE A 30 -5.47 22.38 -0.63
N GLY A 31 -5.60 22.91 0.58
CA GLY A 31 -4.43 23.17 1.42
C GLY A 31 -3.82 21.86 1.90
N VAL A 32 -2.50 21.80 1.95
CA VAL A 32 -1.75 20.76 2.65
C VAL A 32 -1.84 21.05 4.15
N ASP A 33 -1.82 20.01 4.98
CA ASP A 33 -1.74 20.15 6.44
C ASP A 33 -0.56 21.06 6.84
N GLN A 34 -0.86 22.17 7.51
CA GLN A 34 0.14 23.17 7.88
C GLN A 34 1.03 22.74 9.05
N ASP A 35 0.63 21.73 9.80
CA ASP A 35 1.38 21.22 10.94
C ASP A 35 2.47 20.22 10.55
N VAL A 36 2.47 19.72 9.30
CA VAL A 36 3.54 18.87 8.79
C VAL A 36 4.61 19.70 8.09
N ARG A 37 5.86 19.46 8.44
CA ARG A 37 7.02 19.98 7.72
C ARG A 37 7.48 18.96 6.69
N ILE A 38 7.34 19.32 5.42
CA ILE A 38 7.81 18.51 4.30
C ILE A 38 9.04 19.18 3.71
N GLY A 39 10.08 18.41 3.45
CA GLY A 39 11.28 18.91 2.80
C GLY A 39 11.93 17.85 1.92
N LYS A 40 12.88 18.31 1.12
CA LYS A 40 13.68 17.47 0.24
C LYS A 40 15.16 17.86 0.37
N LEU A 41 16.03 16.88 0.62
CA LEU A 41 17.46 17.10 0.67
C LEU A 41 18.04 17.28 -0.75
N PRO A 42 19.25 17.87 -0.89
CA PRO A 42 19.91 18.03 -2.19
C PRO A 42 20.14 16.71 -2.92
N ASN A 43 20.34 15.60 -2.21
CA ASN A 43 20.49 14.25 -2.77
C ASN A 43 19.16 13.60 -3.20
N GLY A 44 18.04 14.27 -2.97
CA GLY A 44 16.72 13.80 -3.42
C GLY A 44 15.84 13.14 -2.34
N LEU A 45 16.41 12.83 -1.15
CA LEU A 45 15.66 12.25 -0.06
C LEU A 45 14.56 13.20 0.43
N THR A 46 13.35 12.68 0.60
CA THR A 46 12.19 13.43 1.08
C THR A 46 11.97 13.16 2.57
N TYR A 47 11.54 14.17 3.33
CA TYR A 47 11.18 13.96 4.74
C TYR A 47 9.87 14.63 5.10
N TYR A 48 9.18 14.03 6.09
CA TYR A 48 7.95 14.51 6.70
C TYR A 48 8.14 14.51 8.20
N ILE A 49 7.90 15.65 8.85
CA ILE A 49 8.06 15.78 10.29
C ILE A 49 6.84 16.48 10.85
N ARG A 50 6.22 15.90 11.89
CA ARG A 50 5.08 16.48 12.56
C ARG A 50 5.20 16.34 14.06
N HIS A 51 4.98 17.45 14.79
CA HIS A 51 4.74 17.35 16.22
C HIS A 51 3.31 16.84 16.48
N ASN A 52 3.20 15.79 17.31
CA ASN A 52 1.93 15.26 17.80
C ASN A 52 2.15 14.66 19.19
N ASP A 53 1.45 15.17 20.20
CA ASP A 53 1.60 14.75 21.60
C ASP A 53 0.62 13.64 22.01
N TYR A 54 0.11 12.88 21.05
CA TYR A 54 -0.79 11.75 21.30
C TYR A 54 -0.34 10.48 20.54
N PRO A 55 0.16 9.48 21.30
CA PRO A 55 0.39 9.46 22.75
C PRO A 55 1.58 10.32 23.15
N LYS A 56 1.46 10.97 24.33
CA LYS A 56 2.49 11.85 24.87
C LYS A 56 3.79 11.11 25.18
N GLY A 57 4.93 11.76 24.92
CA GLY A 57 6.26 11.24 25.21
C GLY A 57 6.69 10.10 24.29
N GLN A 58 6.01 9.91 23.17
CA GLN A 58 6.33 8.88 22.16
C GLN A 58 6.40 9.48 20.77
N ALA A 59 7.16 8.82 19.88
CA ALA A 59 7.19 9.13 18.45
C ALA A 59 7.36 7.87 17.60
N ASP A 60 6.95 7.99 16.35
CA ASP A 60 7.06 6.97 15.32
C ASP A 60 8.11 7.42 14.29
N PHE A 61 8.99 6.50 13.90
CA PHE A 61 10.07 6.72 12.94
C PHE A 61 9.94 5.72 11.80
N TYR A 62 9.81 6.22 10.58
CA TYR A 62 9.62 5.40 9.38
C TYR A 62 10.59 5.78 8.28
N ILE A 63 11.01 4.77 7.51
CA ILE A 63 11.57 4.97 6.18
C ILE A 63 10.73 4.19 5.18
N ALA A 64 10.24 4.89 4.15
CA ALA A 64 9.50 4.33 3.05
C ALA A 64 10.36 4.33 1.78
N GLN A 65 10.34 3.21 1.06
CA GLN A 65 11.06 3.00 -0.19
C GLN A 65 10.06 2.87 -1.33
N ARG A 66 10.23 3.63 -2.41
CA ARG A 66 9.44 3.48 -3.65
C ARG A 66 9.91 2.30 -4.49
N VAL A 67 10.34 1.23 -3.85
CA VAL A 67 10.84 0.00 -4.47
C VAL A 67 10.28 -1.23 -3.78
N GLY A 68 10.04 -2.28 -4.55
CA GLY A 68 9.54 -3.56 -4.07
C GLY A 68 9.84 -4.66 -5.08
N SER A 69 9.12 -5.77 -5.00
CA SER A 69 9.39 -6.94 -5.85
C SER A 69 9.26 -6.70 -7.35
N ILE A 70 8.50 -5.69 -7.79
CA ILE A 70 8.38 -5.32 -9.21
C ILE A 70 9.72 -4.86 -9.82
N ASN A 71 10.64 -4.41 -9.00
CA ASN A 71 11.94 -3.92 -9.42
C ASN A 71 13.00 -5.02 -9.59
N GLU A 72 12.72 -6.23 -9.13
CA GLU A 72 13.62 -7.38 -9.22
C GLU A 72 13.85 -7.82 -10.66
N GLU A 73 15.05 -8.21 -11.00
CA GLU A 73 15.31 -8.99 -12.20
C GLU A 73 14.85 -10.46 -12.01
N ASP A 74 14.82 -11.28 -13.07
CA ASP A 74 14.30 -12.65 -12.95
C ASP A 74 15.11 -13.52 -11.99
N HIS A 75 16.42 -13.31 -11.92
CA HIS A 75 17.33 -14.01 -10.98
C HIS A 75 17.30 -13.40 -9.56
N GLN A 76 16.52 -12.35 -9.33
CA GLN A 76 16.38 -11.66 -8.05
C GLN A 76 14.99 -11.86 -7.41
N ARG A 77 14.15 -12.74 -7.94
CA ARG A 77 12.77 -12.92 -7.46
C ARG A 77 12.72 -13.36 -6.00
N GLY A 78 12.27 -12.46 -5.12
CA GLY A 78 12.22 -12.59 -3.67
C GLY A 78 13.30 -11.77 -2.94
N LEU A 79 14.26 -11.14 -3.64
CA LEU A 79 15.33 -10.40 -3.00
C LEU A 79 14.89 -9.06 -2.41
N ALA A 80 13.80 -8.47 -2.87
CA ALA A 80 13.21 -7.29 -2.23
C ALA A 80 12.76 -7.62 -0.79
N HIS A 81 12.07 -8.74 -0.61
CA HIS A 81 11.64 -9.22 0.69
C HIS A 81 12.81 -9.76 1.52
N PHE A 82 13.74 -10.46 0.89
CA PHE A 82 14.97 -10.91 1.56
C PHE A 82 15.78 -9.74 2.11
N LEU A 83 15.90 -8.65 1.36
CA LEU A 83 16.59 -7.44 1.79
C LEU A 83 15.87 -6.79 2.99
N GLU A 84 14.54 -6.84 3.04
CA GLU A 84 13.78 -6.41 4.20
C GLU A 84 14.26 -7.09 5.48
N HIS A 85 14.40 -8.42 5.46
CA HIS A 85 14.93 -9.19 6.59
C HIS A 85 16.37 -8.80 6.94
N MET A 86 17.21 -8.60 5.93
CA MET A 86 18.60 -8.25 6.15
C MET A 86 18.79 -6.88 6.82
N CYS A 87 17.80 -5.99 6.77
CA CYS A 87 17.81 -4.73 7.52
C CYS A 87 17.85 -4.96 9.04
N PHE A 88 17.51 -6.14 9.52
CA PHE A 88 17.58 -6.53 10.94
C PHE A 88 18.80 -7.40 11.27
N ASN A 89 19.57 -7.82 10.27
CA ASN A 89 20.67 -8.77 10.38
C ASN A 89 22.08 -8.13 10.24
N GLY A 90 22.18 -6.85 10.56
CA GLY A 90 23.45 -6.15 10.65
C GLY A 90 23.64 -5.01 9.68
N SER A 91 24.00 -3.89 10.26
CA SER A 91 24.39 -2.66 9.58
C SER A 91 25.69 -2.12 10.18
N THR A 92 26.23 -1.07 9.60
CA THR A 92 27.52 -0.47 9.99
C THR A 92 27.55 -0.09 11.48
N HIS A 93 26.51 0.56 11.97
CA HIS A 93 26.44 1.00 13.36
C HIS A 93 25.79 -0.02 14.29
N PHE A 94 25.05 -0.99 13.74
CA PHE A 94 24.35 -2.04 14.49
C PHE A 94 24.69 -3.43 13.93
N PRO A 95 25.90 -3.96 14.16
CA PRO A 95 26.32 -5.26 13.62
C PRO A 95 25.52 -6.42 14.24
N GLY A 96 25.22 -7.44 13.43
CA GLY A 96 24.44 -8.61 13.81
C GLY A 96 23.07 -8.24 14.37
N ASN A 97 22.72 -8.75 15.55
CA ASN A 97 21.42 -8.45 16.19
C ASN A 97 21.47 -7.30 17.21
N SER A 98 22.51 -6.45 17.16
CA SER A 98 22.68 -5.35 18.12
C SER A 98 21.60 -4.27 17.99
N LEU A 99 21.02 -4.07 16.81
CA LEU A 99 19.88 -3.17 16.56
C LEU A 99 18.68 -3.57 17.41
N ILE A 100 18.26 -4.83 17.33
CA ILE A 100 17.11 -5.35 18.08
C ILE A 100 17.36 -5.21 19.58
N LYS A 101 18.52 -5.64 20.06
CA LYS A 101 18.91 -5.53 21.47
C LYS A 101 18.91 -4.09 21.98
N TYR A 102 19.41 -3.16 21.18
CA TYR A 102 19.42 -1.75 21.53
C TYR A 102 17.98 -1.22 21.64
N LEU A 103 17.15 -1.43 20.62
CA LEU A 103 15.77 -0.95 20.62
C LEU A 103 14.94 -1.56 21.76
N GLU A 104 15.11 -2.84 22.04
CA GLU A 104 14.47 -3.50 23.21
C GLU A 104 14.92 -2.87 24.53
N SER A 105 16.20 -2.48 24.66
CA SER A 105 16.72 -1.84 25.85
C SER A 105 16.12 -0.47 26.16
N VAL A 106 15.56 0.19 25.13
CA VAL A 106 14.85 1.48 25.24
C VAL A 106 13.33 1.35 25.22
N GLY A 107 12.80 0.12 25.24
CA GLY A 107 11.38 -0.16 25.35
C GLY A 107 10.65 -0.43 24.04
N VAL A 108 11.36 -0.52 22.92
CA VAL A 108 10.80 -0.89 21.60
C VAL A 108 10.91 -2.39 21.40
N LYS A 109 9.79 -3.08 21.21
CA LYS A 109 9.76 -4.55 21.07
C LYS A 109 9.69 -4.96 19.62
N PHE A 110 10.54 -5.92 19.22
CA PHE A 110 10.48 -6.55 17.90
C PHE A 110 9.12 -7.24 17.67
N GLY A 111 8.58 -7.12 16.47
CA GLY A 111 7.28 -7.68 16.09
C GLY A 111 6.06 -6.88 16.60
N GLN A 112 6.21 -6.06 17.65
CA GLN A 112 5.14 -5.21 18.16
C GLN A 112 5.31 -3.74 17.73
N ASN A 113 6.50 -3.18 17.89
CA ASN A 113 6.83 -1.78 17.63
C ASN A 113 7.84 -1.63 16.48
N LEU A 114 8.69 -2.62 16.29
CA LEU A 114 9.70 -2.68 15.24
C LEU A 114 9.24 -3.69 14.19
N ASN A 115 8.93 -3.25 12.98
CA ASN A 115 8.44 -4.06 11.88
C ASN A 115 8.88 -3.51 10.53
N ALA A 116 8.65 -4.31 9.49
CA ALA A 116 8.73 -3.90 8.10
C ALA A 116 7.70 -4.66 7.26
N TYR A 117 7.52 -4.23 6.03
CA TYR A 117 6.80 -5.00 5.02
C TYR A 117 7.28 -4.66 3.62
N THR A 118 7.31 -5.67 2.76
CA THR A 118 7.59 -5.55 1.34
C THR A 118 6.33 -5.85 0.53
N ALA A 119 5.97 -4.93 -0.35
CA ALA A 119 4.92 -5.11 -1.33
C ALA A 119 5.51 -5.13 -2.75
N VAL A 120 4.64 -5.15 -3.75
CA VAL A 120 5.07 -5.18 -5.16
C VAL A 120 5.83 -3.90 -5.52
N ASP A 121 5.35 -2.73 -5.11
CA ASP A 121 5.87 -1.43 -5.53
C ASP A 121 6.60 -0.65 -4.42
N GLN A 122 6.63 -1.16 -3.21
CA GLN A 122 7.12 -0.44 -2.02
C GLN A 122 7.65 -1.36 -0.94
N THR A 123 8.57 -0.82 -0.13
CA THR A 123 9.03 -1.43 1.13
C THR A 123 9.02 -0.35 2.21
N VAL A 124 8.52 -0.67 3.39
CA VAL A 124 8.42 0.29 4.51
C VAL A 124 8.95 -0.36 5.77
N TYR A 125 9.78 0.37 6.50
CA TYR A 125 10.32 0.00 7.80
C TYR A 125 9.83 0.96 8.86
N ASN A 126 9.53 0.46 10.05
CA ASN A 126 8.97 1.29 11.11
C ASN A 126 9.47 0.96 12.51
N ILE A 127 9.61 2.00 13.31
CA ILE A 127 9.86 1.95 14.74
C ILE A 127 8.77 2.79 15.42
N ASN A 128 7.78 2.13 16.01
CA ASN A 128 6.61 2.76 16.59
C ASN A 128 6.72 2.96 18.10
N ASN A 129 6.02 3.97 18.61
CA ASN A 129 5.86 4.22 20.04
C ASN A 129 7.20 4.34 20.78
N VAL A 130 8.21 4.94 20.16
CA VAL A 130 9.54 5.14 20.74
C VAL A 130 9.44 6.13 21.89
N PRO A 131 9.92 5.81 23.12
CA PRO A 131 10.00 6.78 24.21
C PRO A 131 11.00 7.90 23.88
N VAL A 132 10.52 9.15 23.73
CA VAL A 132 11.33 10.28 23.24
C VAL A 132 11.83 11.23 24.31
N ALA A 133 11.69 10.88 25.59
CA ALA A 133 12.17 11.71 26.70
C ALA A 133 13.69 11.97 26.68
N ARG A 134 14.47 11.09 26.06
CA ARG A 134 15.92 11.22 25.86
C ARG A 134 16.22 11.47 24.39
N GLU A 135 16.83 12.61 24.06
CA GLU A 135 17.20 12.96 22.69
C GLU A 135 18.10 11.92 22.02
N GLY A 136 19.03 11.31 22.78
CA GLY A 136 19.88 10.25 22.26
C GLY A 136 19.12 9.02 21.72
N VAL A 137 17.90 8.73 22.22
CA VAL A 137 17.06 7.66 21.68
C VAL A 137 16.50 8.06 20.31
N GLN A 138 16.08 9.33 20.16
CA GLN A 138 15.61 9.86 18.89
C GLN A 138 16.72 9.82 17.83
N ASP A 139 17.93 10.25 18.21
CA ASP A 139 19.11 10.24 17.33
C ASP A 139 19.49 8.82 16.90
N SER A 140 19.41 7.87 17.82
CA SER A 140 19.66 6.45 17.50
C SER A 140 18.59 5.87 16.55
N CYS A 141 17.31 6.25 16.71
CA CYS A 141 16.28 5.81 15.75
C CYS A 141 16.54 6.41 14.35
N LEU A 142 16.95 7.67 14.25
CA LEU A 142 17.35 8.25 12.96
C LEU A 142 18.58 7.54 12.38
N LEU A 143 19.55 7.17 13.24
CA LEU A 143 20.72 6.39 12.78
C LEU A 143 20.33 5.01 12.27
N VAL A 144 19.34 4.34 12.90
CA VAL A 144 18.79 3.08 12.38
C VAL A 144 18.17 3.30 10.99
N LEU A 145 17.38 4.37 10.79
CA LEU A 145 16.82 4.66 9.47
C LEU A 145 17.90 4.97 8.44
N HIS A 146 18.99 5.63 8.84
CA HIS A 146 20.15 5.90 7.98
C HIS A 146 20.83 4.59 7.55
N ASP A 147 21.10 3.71 8.50
CA ASP A 147 21.72 2.41 8.21
C ASP A 147 20.83 1.56 7.26
N TRP A 148 19.52 1.59 7.44
CA TRP A 148 18.61 0.93 6.50
C TRP A 148 18.62 1.56 5.11
N ALA A 149 18.84 2.87 5.06
CA ALA A 149 18.90 3.59 3.78
C ALA A 149 20.15 3.27 2.96
N ASN A 150 21.33 3.12 3.61
CA ASN A 150 22.62 3.11 2.90
C ASN A 150 23.71 2.20 3.47
N ASP A 151 23.60 1.71 4.72
CA ASP A 151 24.75 1.12 5.44
C ASP A 151 24.56 -0.33 5.87
N LEU A 152 23.81 -1.14 5.09
CA LEU A 152 23.66 -2.56 5.33
C LEU A 152 24.96 -3.32 5.03
N LEU A 153 25.35 -4.24 5.92
CA LEU A 153 26.56 -5.04 5.76
C LEU A 153 26.39 -6.19 4.76
N LEU A 154 25.21 -6.79 4.70
CA LEU A 154 24.87 -7.91 3.82
C LEU A 154 25.94 -9.00 3.80
N LEU A 155 26.36 -9.45 5.00
CA LEU A 155 27.40 -10.45 5.19
C LEU A 155 26.94 -11.81 4.63
N PRO A 156 27.80 -12.55 3.90
CA PRO A 156 27.40 -13.83 3.32
C PRO A 156 26.89 -14.86 4.35
N GLU A 157 27.49 -14.90 5.52
CA GLU A 157 27.07 -15.78 6.62
C GLU A 157 25.68 -15.46 7.17
N GLU A 158 25.33 -14.18 7.25
CA GLU A 158 23.99 -13.74 7.69
C GLU A 158 22.95 -14.01 6.59
N ILE A 159 23.31 -13.79 5.32
CA ILE A 159 22.47 -14.13 4.17
C ILE A 159 22.15 -15.63 4.18
N ASP A 160 23.16 -16.49 4.34
CA ASP A 160 22.97 -17.94 4.33
C ASP A 160 22.14 -18.43 5.53
N ALA A 161 22.28 -17.78 6.69
CA ALA A 161 21.44 -18.07 7.86
C ALA A 161 19.98 -17.67 7.60
N GLU A 162 19.73 -16.52 6.96
CA GLU A 162 18.40 -15.96 6.71
C GLU A 162 17.60 -16.75 5.67
N ARG A 163 18.24 -17.45 4.71
CA ARG A 163 17.55 -18.33 3.74
C ARG A 163 16.57 -19.28 4.43
N LYS A 164 16.96 -19.85 5.57
CA LYS A 164 16.11 -20.80 6.33
C LYS A 164 14.91 -20.10 6.97
N VAL A 165 15.08 -18.86 7.41
CA VAL A 165 14.00 -18.07 8.00
C VAL A 165 12.95 -17.73 6.92
N ILE A 166 13.40 -17.24 5.77
CA ILE A 166 12.52 -16.98 4.62
C ILE A 166 11.80 -18.25 4.16
N HIS A 167 12.49 -19.38 4.15
CA HIS A 167 11.89 -20.68 3.77
C HIS A 167 10.78 -21.10 4.72
N GLU A 168 10.99 -20.96 6.05
CA GLU A 168 9.95 -21.24 7.05
C GLU A 168 8.78 -20.27 6.96
N GLU A 169 9.05 -19.00 6.68
CA GLU A 169 8.00 -18.02 6.44
C GLU A 169 7.18 -18.36 5.19
N TRP A 170 7.84 -18.65 4.07
CA TRP A 170 7.19 -19.12 2.85
C TRP A 170 6.29 -20.33 3.16
N ARG A 171 6.81 -21.33 3.87
CA ARG A 171 6.03 -22.51 4.24
C ARG A 171 4.80 -22.19 5.06
N SER A 172 4.92 -21.27 6.02
CA SER A 172 3.81 -20.85 6.86
C SER A 172 2.75 -20.01 6.15
N ARG A 173 3.15 -19.23 5.14
CA ARG A 173 2.27 -18.38 4.34
C ARG A 173 1.65 -19.08 3.14
N MET A 174 2.19 -20.25 2.70
CA MET A 174 1.68 -21.03 1.57
C MET A 174 0.43 -21.83 1.93
N VAL A 175 -0.58 -21.14 2.45
CA VAL A 175 -1.94 -21.67 2.66
C VAL A 175 -2.70 -21.72 1.34
N GLY A 176 -3.81 -22.48 1.28
CA GLY A 176 -4.58 -22.69 0.06
C GLY A 176 -4.91 -21.44 -0.74
N GLN A 177 -5.31 -20.36 -0.05
CA GLN A 177 -5.61 -19.08 -0.71
C GLN A 177 -4.38 -18.46 -1.37
N THR A 178 -3.22 -18.48 -0.71
CA THR A 178 -1.97 -17.91 -1.26
C THR A 178 -1.53 -18.69 -2.50
N ARG A 179 -1.59 -20.04 -2.47
CA ARG A 179 -1.26 -20.87 -3.62
C ARG A 179 -2.17 -20.60 -4.81
N ILE A 180 -3.48 -20.42 -4.57
CA ILE A 180 -4.43 -20.04 -5.62
C ILE A 180 -4.04 -18.71 -6.24
N ILE A 181 -3.81 -17.67 -5.41
CA ILE A 181 -3.45 -16.32 -5.87
C ILE A 181 -2.17 -16.38 -6.71
N GLU A 182 -1.11 -16.98 -6.20
CA GLU A 182 0.18 -17.07 -6.88
C GLU A 182 0.08 -17.76 -8.23
N ASN A 183 -0.67 -18.87 -8.31
CA ASN A 183 -0.92 -19.59 -9.56
C ASN A 183 -1.77 -18.79 -10.56
N LEU A 184 -2.64 -17.89 -10.08
CA LEU A 184 -3.51 -17.09 -10.94
C LEU A 184 -2.87 -15.79 -11.41
N LEU A 185 -1.81 -15.29 -10.76
CA LEU A 185 -1.17 -14.04 -11.17
C LEU A 185 -0.78 -13.96 -12.64
N PRO A 186 -0.15 -15.00 -13.25
CA PRO A 186 0.18 -14.97 -14.68
C PRO A 186 -1.05 -14.97 -15.60
N VAL A 187 -2.19 -15.45 -15.11
CA VAL A 187 -3.47 -15.44 -15.85
C VAL A 187 -4.14 -14.05 -15.71
N ILE A 188 -4.10 -13.46 -14.52
CA ILE A 188 -4.66 -12.12 -14.23
C ILE A 188 -3.87 -11.03 -14.96
N TYR A 189 -2.54 -11.20 -15.05
CA TYR A 189 -1.61 -10.27 -15.67
C TYR A 189 -0.85 -10.94 -16.84
N PRO A 190 -1.53 -11.29 -17.95
CA PRO A 190 -0.92 -12.06 -19.05
C PRO A 190 0.17 -11.23 -19.74
N GLY A 191 1.41 -11.68 -19.58
CA GLY A 191 2.59 -11.03 -20.14
C GLY A 191 3.08 -9.79 -19.37
N ASP A 192 2.37 -9.34 -18.34
CA ASP A 192 2.79 -8.23 -17.50
C ASP A 192 3.69 -8.70 -16.34
N ARG A 193 4.56 -7.82 -15.90
CA ARG A 193 5.53 -8.10 -14.83
C ARG A 193 4.86 -8.48 -13.50
N TYR A 194 3.70 -7.93 -13.19
CA TYR A 194 2.91 -8.25 -11.99
C TYR A 194 2.55 -9.74 -11.87
N GLY A 195 2.45 -10.46 -13.00
CA GLY A 195 2.20 -11.88 -13.01
C GLY A 195 3.31 -12.75 -12.40
N TYR A 196 4.51 -12.18 -12.21
CA TYR A 196 5.71 -12.92 -11.83
C TYR A 196 6.52 -12.26 -10.71
N ARG A 197 5.97 -11.28 -10.00
CA ARG A 197 6.66 -10.50 -8.96
C ARG A 197 5.91 -10.50 -7.64
N PHE A 198 5.44 -11.69 -7.24
CA PHE A 198 4.90 -11.85 -5.89
C PHE A 198 6.02 -11.66 -4.86
N PRO A 199 5.84 -10.84 -3.79
CA PRO A 199 6.96 -10.37 -2.94
C PRO A 199 7.80 -11.45 -2.30
N ILE A 200 7.21 -12.58 -1.85
CA ILE A 200 7.96 -13.68 -1.25
C ILE A 200 8.92 -14.35 -2.24
N GLY A 201 8.73 -14.13 -3.53
CA GLY A 201 9.58 -14.64 -4.60
C GLY A 201 9.46 -16.15 -4.83
N THR A 202 10.53 -16.76 -5.32
CA THR A 202 10.60 -18.21 -5.56
C THR A 202 11.71 -18.83 -4.71
N MET A 203 11.43 -19.96 -4.11
CA MET A 203 12.42 -20.67 -3.28
C MET A 203 13.63 -21.12 -4.10
N GLU A 204 13.45 -21.38 -5.39
CA GLU A 204 14.55 -21.67 -6.30
C GLU A 204 15.59 -20.53 -6.34
N VAL A 205 15.14 -19.27 -6.37
CA VAL A 205 16.02 -18.12 -6.30
C VAL A 205 16.54 -17.92 -4.89
N VAL A 206 15.67 -17.94 -3.88
CA VAL A 206 16.01 -17.71 -2.47
C VAL A 206 17.10 -18.67 -1.99
N ASP A 207 17.03 -19.94 -2.39
CA ASP A 207 17.99 -20.96 -1.97
C ASP A 207 19.35 -20.85 -2.68
N ASN A 208 19.40 -20.27 -3.90
CA ASN A 208 20.56 -20.38 -4.77
C ASN A 208 21.16 -19.04 -5.23
N PHE A 209 20.58 -17.89 -4.87
CA PHE A 209 21.16 -16.62 -5.32
C PHE A 209 22.56 -16.39 -4.70
N GLU A 210 23.46 -15.83 -5.48
CA GLU A 210 24.76 -15.39 -5.00
C GLU A 210 24.60 -14.09 -4.18
N PRO A 211 25.30 -13.91 -3.05
CA PRO A 211 25.19 -12.70 -2.22
C PRO A 211 25.34 -11.38 -2.99
N GLN A 212 26.07 -11.40 -4.10
CA GLN A 212 26.21 -10.22 -4.96
C GLN A 212 24.89 -9.79 -5.61
N ALA A 213 24.00 -10.73 -5.95
CA ALA A 213 22.69 -10.38 -6.53
C ALA A 213 21.82 -9.55 -5.57
N LEU A 214 21.94 -9.79 -4.26
CA LEU A 214 21.26 -9.00 -3.24
C LEU A 214 21.89 -7.61 -3.08
N ARG A 215 23.23 -7.52 -3.11
CA ARG A 215 23.95 -6.24 -3.11
C ARG A 215 23.62 -5.41 -4.35
N ASP A 216 23.58 -6.04 -5.53
CA ASP A 216 23.21 -5.38 -6.78
C ASP A 216 21.80 -4.78 -6.72
N TYR A 217 20.85 -5.48 -6.06
CA TYR A 217 19.49 -4.95 -5.83
C TYR A 217 19.53 -3.76 -4.87
N TYR A 218 20.25 -3.88 -3.74
CA TYR A 218 20.38 -2.83 -2.74
C TYR A 218 21.01 -1.57 -3.33
N GLU A 219 22.18 -1.67 -3.93
CA GLU A 219 22.92 -0.55 -4.53
C GLU A 219 22.16 0.13 -5.67
N LYS A 220 21.37 -0.64 -6.43
CA LYS A 220 20.56 -0.12 -7.54
C LYS A 220 19.36 0.66 -7.07
N TRP A 221 18.71 0.22 -6.01
CA TRP A 221 17.38 0.67 -5.66
C TRP A 221 17.26 1.42 -4.33
N TYR A 222 18.13 1.18 -3.34
CA TYR A 222 18.15 1.90 -2.07
C TYR A 222 18.97 3.16 -2.22
N ARG A 223 18.31 4.21 -2.71
CA ARG A 223 18.96 5.49 -3.00
C ARG A 223 18.03 6.65 -2.61
N PRO A 224 18.59 7.84 -2.28
CA PRO A 224 17.87 8.94 -1.64
C PRO A 224 16.63 9.43 -2.40
N ASP A 225 16.64 9.47 -3.73
CA ASP A 225 15.50 9.94 -4.55
C ASP A 225 14.26 9.04 -4.49
N LEU A 226 14.43 7.79 -4.03
CA LEU A 226 13.36 6.80 -3.84
C LEU A 226 12.98 6.61 -2.36
N GLN A 227 13.60 7.38 -1.44
CA GLN A 227 13.45 7.23 0.00
C GLN A 227 12.70 8.40 0.63
N GLY A 228 11.83 8.09 1.59
CA GLY A 228 11.12 9.07 2.42
C GLY A 228 11.26 8.75 3.89
N ILE A 229 11.73 9.73 4.67
CA ILE A 229 11.81 9.67 6.14
C ILE A 229 10.55 10.31 6.73
N ILE A 230 9.85 9.62 7.60
CA ILE A 230 8.66 10.13 8.26
C ILE A 230 8.85 10.05 9.77
N VAL A 231 8.73 11.17 10.47
CA VAL A 231 8.82 11.24 11.93
C VAL A 231 7.62 12.00 12.48
N VAL A 232 6.83 11.35 13.30
CA VAL A 232 5.64 11.94 13.93
C VAL A 232 5.62 11.60 15.42
N GLY A 233 5.44 12.58 16.27
CA GLY A 233 5.32 12.33 17.70
C GLY A 233 5.58 13.55 18.57
N ASP A 234 5.76 13.33 19.86
CA ASP A 234 6.06 14.38 20.86
C ASP A 234 7.55 14.79 20.77
N ILE A 235 7.88 15.44 19.66
CA ILE A 235 9.24 15.78 19.25
C ILE A 235 9.39 17.27 18.93
N ASN A 236 10.62 17.77 18.95
CA ASN A 236 10.96 19.09 18.44
C ASN A 236 11.24 18.99 16.93
N VAL A 237 10.35 19.57 16.11
CA VAL A 237 10.41 19.50 14.65
C VAL A 237 11.70 20.08 14.09
N ASP A 238 12.16 21.26 14.60
CA ASP A 238 13.38 21.90 14.11
C ASP A 238 14.64 21.06 14.42
N ARG A 239 14.67 20.44 15.60
CA ARG A 239 15.76 19.55 15.99
C ARG A 239 15.82 18.31 15.09
N ILE A 240 14.69 17.65 14.88
CA ILE A 240 14.61 16.46 14.04
C ILE A 240 14.98 16.80 12.59
N GLU A 241 14.50 17.93 12.06
CA GLU A 241 14.85 18.38 10.71
C GLU A 241 16.36 18.60 10.56
N ASN A 242 16.99 19.28 11.51
CA ASN A 242 18.44 19.50 11.49
C ASN A 242 19.21 18.18 11.57
N LYS A 243 18.76 17.22 12.38
CA LYS A 243 19.38 15.89 12.46
C LYS A 243 19.22 15.10 11.15
N ILE A 244 18.06 15.14 10.52
CA ILE A 244 17.87 14.52 9.21
C ILE A 244 18.84 15.16 8.18
N LYS A 245 18.93 16.48 8.16
CA LYS A 245 19.87 17.18 7.25
C LYS A 245 21.33 16.82 7.52
N GLU A 246 21.72 16.70 8.80
CA GLU A 246 23.06 16.33 9.21
C GLU A 246 23.39 14.87 8.80
N MET A 247 22.50 13.92 9.08
CA MET A 247 22.77 12.50 8.96
C MET A 247 22.57 11.94 7.55
N PHE A 248 21.59 12.45 6.78
CA PHE A 248 21.21 11.87 5.49
C PHE A 248 21.76 12.62 4.28
N SER A 249 22.45 13.75 4.48
CA SER A 249 23.04 14.50 3.36
C SER A 249 24.32 13.87 2.81
N ASP A 250 24.94 12.96 3.53
CA ASP A 250 26.14 12.23 3.14
C ASP A 250 25.84 11.05 2.20
N ILE A 251 24.58 10.60 2.14
CA ILE A 251 24.17 9.53 1.22
C ILE A 251 24.24 10.05 -0.21
N GLU A 252 25.16 9.49 -0.99
CA GLU A 252 25.40 9.88 -2.36
C GLU A 252 24.39 9.26 -3.34
N MET A 253 24.02 10.02 -4.36
CA MET A 253 23.27 9.49 -5.50
C MET A 253 24.23 8.80 -6.47
N PRO A 254 23.86 7.61 -7.02
CA PRO A 254 24.62 7.01 -8.11
C PRO A 254 24.76 7.96 -9.30
N GLU A 255 25.90 7.95 -9.98
CA GLU A 255 26.15 8.82 -11.16
C GLU A 255 25.13 8.61 -12.28
N ASN A 256 24.72 7.36 -12.51
CA ASN A 256 23.74 6.96 -13.53
C ASN A 256 22.63 6.12 -12.90
N PRO A 257 21.71 6.74 -12.13
CA PRO A 257 20.69 5.99 -11.43
C PRO A 257 19.72 5.30 -12.41
N ALA A 258 19.40 4.05 -12.15
CA ALA A 258 18.43 3.32 -12.94
C ALA A 258 17.05 4.00 -12.86
N GLU A 259 16.33 4.09 -13.99
CA GLU A 259 14.98 4.66 -13.99
C GLU A 259 14.03 3.81 -13.15
N ARG A 260 13.26 4.45 -12.27
CA ARG A 260 12.17 3.79 -11.55
C ARG A 260 10.92 3.75 -12.46
N VAL A 261 10.80 2.66 -13.21
CA VAL A 261 9.66 2.44 -14.10
C VAL A 261 8.45 1.96 -13.32
N TYR A 262 7.30 2.62 -13.50
CA TYR A 262 5.99 2.13 -13.07
C TYR A 262 5.37 1.33 -14.21
N PHE A 263 5.38 0.01 -14.07
CA PHE A 263 4.96 -0.89 -15.13
C PHE A 263 3.44 -0.79 -15.34
N PRO A 264 2.98 -0.61 -16.59
CA PRO A 264 1.54 -0.58 -16.86
C PRO A 264 0.94 -1.99 -16.78
N VAL A 265 -0.37 -2.05 -16.57
CA VAL A 265 -1.16 -3.26 -16.77
C VAL A 265 -1.75 -3.24 -18.18
N SER A 266 -1.50 -4.29 -18.93
CA SER A 266 -1.98 -4.43 -20.31
C SER A 266 -3.50 -4.56 -20.36
N ASP A 267 -4.12 -3.85 -21.33
CA ASP A 267 -5.52 -4.05 -21.67
C ASP A 267 -5.65 -5.17 -22.70
N THR A 268 -6.27 -6.27 -22.28
CA THR A 268 -6.59 -7.37 -23.17
C THR A 268 -7.93 -7.12 -23.86
N GLY A 269 -8.04 -7.47 -25.14
CA GLY A 269 -9.26 -7.23 -25.94
C GLY A 269 -10.48 -8.08 -25.55
N GLY A 270 -10.41 -8.87 -24.46
CA GLY A 270 -11.46 -9.77 -24.03
C GLY A 270 -11.53 -9.97 -22.51
N THR A 271 -12.46 -10.79 -22.07
CA THR A 271 -12.58 -11.20 -20.67
C THR A 271 -11.51 -12.22 -20.32
N ILE A 272 -10.77 -11.98 -19.26
CA ILE A 272 -9.85 -12.96 -18.67
C ILE A 272 -10.65 -13.83 -17.69
N TYR A 273 -10.47 -15.13 -17.76
CA TYR A 273 -11.04 -16.11 -16.84
C TYR A 273 -9.90 -16.72 -16.01
N ALA A 274 -9.82 -16.34 -14.74
CA ALA A 274 -8.85 -16.88 -13.80
C ALA A 274 -9.59 -17.80 -12.81
N ILE A 275 -9.31 -19.11 -12.85
CA ILE A 275 -9.98 -20.11 -12.02
C ILE A 275 -8.90 -20.89 -11.28
N GLY A 276 -8.98 -20.89 -9.96
CA GLY A 276 -8.07 -21.61 -9.08
C GLY A 276 -8.83 -22.49 -8.10
N HIS A 277 -8.20 -23.59 -7.69
CA HIS A 277 -8.70 -24.51 -6.68
C HIS A 277 -7.55 -24.99 -5.79
N ASP A 278 -7.83 -25.10 -4.51
CA ASP A 278 -6.91 -25.73 -3.56
C ASP A 278 -7.71 -26.50 -2.50
N PRO A 279 -7.29 -27.72 -2.10
CA PRO A 279 -8.02 -28.52 -1.12
C PRO A 279 -8.22 -27.88 0.26
N GLU A 280 -7.34 -26.94 0.65
CA GLU A 280 -7.45 -26.22 1.92
C GLU A 280 -8.41 -25.03 1.84
N GLN A 281 -8.83 -24.62 0.63
CA GLN A 281 -9.78 -23.53 0.46
C GLN A 281 -11.21 -24.00 0.72
N THR A 282 -11.78 -23.56 1.82
CA THR A 282 -13.10 -23.99 2.29
C THR A 282 -14.27 -23.21 1.68
N ASN A 283 -14.00 -22.03 1.14
CA ASN A 283 -15.02 -21.15 0.57
C ASN A 283 -14.77 -20.92 -0.93
N THR A 284 -15.83 -20.90 -1.71
CA THR A 284 -15.79 -20.47 -3.11
C THR A 284 -16.05 -18.96 -3.16
N LEU A 285 -15.06 -18.21 -3.65
CA LEU A 285 -15.16 -16.78 -3.95
C LEU A 285 -15.19 -16.60 -5.47
N ALA A 286 -16.11 -15.79 -5.96
CA ALA A 286 -16.12 -15.36 -7.35
C ALA A 286 -16.12 -13.83 -7.42
N GLU A 287 -15.28 -13.27 -8.30
CA GLU A 287 -15.12 -11.84 -8.49
C GLU A 287 -15.19 -11.44 -9.95
N LEU A 288 -15.84 -10.31 -10.20
CA LEU A 288 -15.84 -9.62 -11.48
C LEU A 288 -15.10 -8.30 -11.30
N MET A 289 -13.96 -8.19 -11.99
CA MET A 289 -13.14 -6.97 -11.94
C MET A 289 -13.24 -6.22 -13.26
N PHE A 290 -13.63 -4.96 -13.20
CA PHE A 290 -13.72 -4.07 -14.34
C PHE A 290 -12.58 -3.07 -14.29
N LYS A 291 -11.52 -3.32 -15.07
CA LYS A 291 -10.34 -2.46 -15.13
C LYS A 291 -10.71 -1.06 -15.62
N THR A 292 -10.14 -0.06 -14.97
CA THR A 292 -10.21 1.37 -15.33
C THR A 292 -8.83 1.99 -15.21
N GLU A 293 -8.62 3.14 -15.84
CA GLU A 293 -7.40 3.89 -15.64
C GLU A 293 -7.32 4.40 -14.19
N ALA A 294 -6.13 4.28 -13.60
CA ALA A 294 -5.85 4.91 -12.32
C ALA A 294 -5.92 6.44 -12.43
N PHE A 295 -6.34 7.10 -11.36
CA PHE A 295 -6.35 8.57 -11.36
C PHE A 295 -4.89 9.08 -11.43
N PRO A 296 -4.58 10.07 -12.31
CA PRO A 296 -3.21 10.54 -12.46
C PRO A 296 -2.66 11.11 -11.15
N ASP A 297 -1.51 10.64 -10.71
CA ASP A 297 -0.84 11.06 -9.46
C ASP A 297 -0.65 12.57 -9.37
N SER A 298 -0.30 13.21 -10.49
CA SER A 298 -0.13 14.67 -10.56
C SER A 298 -1.40 15.49 -10.30
N MET A 299 -2.56 14.84 -10.31
CA MET A 299 -3.87 15.47 -10.12
C MET A 299 -4.54 15.07 -8.79
N LYS A 300 -3.94 14.19 -7.99
CA LYS A 300 -4.54 13.72 -6.74
C LYS A 300 -4.73 14.84 -5.72
N ASN A 301 -3.85 15.83 -5.66
CA ASN A 301 -4.03 17.01 -4.80
C ASN A 301 -4.96 18.05 -5.45
N SER A 302 -6.15 17.64 -5.87
CA SER A 302 -7.11 18.50 -6.56
C SER A 302 -8.56 18.18 -6.16
N PHE A 303 -9.44 19.19 -6.27
CA PHE A 303 -10.87 18.98 -6.01
C PHE A 303 -11.51 17.87 -6.88
N PRO A 304 -11.19 17.73 -8.19
CA PRO A 304 -11.70 16.61 -9.00
C PRO A 304 -11.40 15.24 -8.40
N TYR A 305 -10.22 15.04 -7.81
CA TYR A 305 -9.89 13.79 -7.15
C TYR A 305 -10.80 13.53 -5.94
N TYR A 306 -10.95 14.49 -5.03
CA TYR A 306 -11.84 14.34 -3.88
C TYR A 306 -13.29 14.14 -4.28
N ALA A 307 -13.76 14.85 -5.32
CA ALA A 307 -15.10 14.66 -5.85
C ALA A 307 -15.30 13.25 -6.41
N GLN A 308 -14.31 12.72 -7.12
CA GLN A 308 -14.35 11.35 -7.62
C GLN A 308 -14.37 10.34 -6.46
N GLN A 309 -13.48 10.49 -5.46
CA GLN A 309 -13.44 9.63 -4.28
C GLN A 309 -14.79 9.63 -3.56
N TYR A 310 -15.37 10.81 -3.33
CA TYR A 310 -16.69 10.92 -2.73
C TYR A 310 -17.78 10.18 -3.53
N VAL A 311 -17.84 10.39 -4.85
CA VAL A 311 -18.84 9.73 -5.70
C VAL A 311 -18.68 8.22 -5.69
N VAL A 312 -17.45 7.73 -5.79
CA VAL A 312 -17.13 6.30 -5.77
C VAL A 312 -17.49 5.68 -4.44
N GLU A 313 -17.12 6.32 -3.33
CA GLU A 313 -17.44 5.85 -1.98
C GLU A 313 -18.96 5.79 -1.77
N MET A 314 -19.69 6.87 -2.10
CA MET A 314 -21.16 6.86 -2.01
C MET A 314 -21.79 5.73 -2.83
N MET A 315 -21.30 5.50 -4.04
CA MET A 315 -21.80 4.43 -4.93
C MET A 315 -21.54 3.04 -4.32
N CYS A 316 -20.33 2.78 -3.85
CA CYS A 316 -19.97 1.50 -3.23
C CYS A 316 -20.78 1.26 -1.95
N ASP A 317 -20.92 2.26 -1.09
CA ASP A 317 -21.67 2.14 0.16
C ASP A 317 -23.16 1.88 -0.09
N MET A 318 -23.80 2.56 -1.04
CA MET A 318 -25.19 2.29 -1.41
C MET A 318 -25.37 0.88 -1.97
N LEU A 319 -24.44 0.41 -2.80
CA LEU A 319 -24.46 -0.97 -3.34
C LEU A 319 -24.25 -1.99 -2.23
N ASN A 320 -23.26 -1.80 -1.37
CA ASN A 320 -22.97 -2.68 -0.25
C ASN A 320 -24.16 -2.76 0.73
N ASN A 321 -24.84 -1.65 0.97
CA ASN A 321 -26.07 -1.63 1.76
C ASN A 321 -27.20 -2.47 1.12
N ARG A 322 -27.30 -2.50 -0.22
CA ARG A 322 -28.25 -3.40 -0.93
C ARG A 322 -27.84 -4.86 -0.79
N LEU A 323 -26.57 -5.17 -1.01
CA LEU A 323 -26.02 -6.52 -0.91
C LEU A 323 -26.17 -7.09 0.51
N ASN A 324 -25.87 -6.29 1.53
CA ASN A 324 -26.05 -6.66 2.93
C ASN A 324 -27.52 -6.97 3.28
N LYS A 325 -28.48 -6.22 2.73
CA LYS A 325 -29.92 -6.52 2.90
C LYS A 325 -30.32 -7.82 2.21
N ILE A 326 -29.69 -8.18 1.11
CA ILE A 326 -29.93 -9.46 0.44
C ILE A 326 -29.30 -10.59 1.24
N SER A 327 -28.04 -10.43 1.70
CA SER A 327 -27.33 -11.42 2.51
C SER A 327 -28.05 -11.78 3.82
N ALA A 328 -28.76 -10.81 4.40
CA ALA A 328 -29.53 -11.01 5.64
C ALA A 328 -30.82 -11.87 5.48
N LYS A 329 -31.21 -12.23 4.25
CA LYS A 329 -32.41 -13.04 4.02
C LYS A 329 -32.11 -14.53 4.16
N PRO A 330 -33.06 -15.35 4.62
CA PRO A 330 -32.85 -16.81 4.72
C PRO A 330 -32.55 -17.49 3.39
N ASP A 331 -33.11 -16.98 2.29
CA ASP A 331 -32.96 -17.46 0.91
C ASP A 331 -31.89 -16.70 0.12
N ALA A 332 -30.97 -16.00 0.82
CA ALA A 332 -29.91 -15.23 0.18
C ALA A 332 -29.07 -16.11 -0.77
N PRO A 333 -28.80 -15.63 -2.00
CA PRO A 333 -28.04 -16.40 -3.02
C PRO A 333 -26.53 -16.49 -2.74
N PHE A 334 -26.03 -15.80 -1.71
CA PHE A 334 -24.63 -15.76 -1.31
C PHE A 334 -24.48 -15.69 0.21
N GLY A 335 -23.33 -16.13 0.72
CA GLY A 335 -22.95 -15.98 2.14
C GLY A 335 -22.55 -14.55 2.49
N GLY A 336 -21.98 -13.85 1.53
CA GLY A 336 -21.61 -12.43 1.57
C GLY A 336 -21.32 -11.94 0.16
N ALA A 337 -21.49 -10.64 -0.06
CA ALA A 337 -21.11 -9.99 -1.32
C ALA A 337 -20.71 -8.55 -1.07
N SER A 338 -19.80 -8.03 -1.88
CA SER A 338 -19.30 -6.67 -1.78
C SER A 338 -19.02 -6.05 -3.14
N VAL A 339 -19.02 -4.71 -3.15
CA VAL A 339 -18.51 -3.91 -4.27
C VAL A 339 -17.44 -2.97 -3.71
N SER A 340 -16.31 -2.89 -4.38
CA SER A 340 -15.21 -2.00 -4.05
C SER A 340 -14.61 -1.37 -5.30
N TYR A 341 -13.90 -0.26 -5.11
CA TYR A 341 -13.12 0.38 -6.15
C TYR A 341 -11.74 0.72 -5.59
N GLY A 342 -10.71 0.46 -6.34
CA GLY A 342 -9.33 0.73 -5.97
C GLY A 342 -8.38 0.06 -6.95
N ASN A 343 -7.15 -0.13 -6.53
CA ASN A 343 -6.10 -0.75 -7.34
C ASN A 343 -6.54 -2.11 -7.90
N PHE A 344 -6.21 -2.36 -9.17
CA PHE A 344 -6.45 -3.64 -9.80
C PHE A 344 -5.52 -4.68 -9.18
N PHE A 345 -6.03 -5.40 -8.20
CA PHE A 345 -5.38 -6.43 -7.42
C PHE A 345 -4.03 -5.99 -6.81
N LEU A 346 -2.88 -6.23 -7.46
CA LEU A 346 -1.54 -5.85 -6.99
C LEU A 346 -0.99 -4.57 -7.63
N ALA A 347 -1.59 -4.12 -8.74
CA ALA A 347 -1.01 -3.08 -9.56
C ALA A 347 -1.57 -1.69 -9.23
N LYS A 348 -0.73 -0.78 -8.76
CA LYS A 348 -1.13 0.61 -8.51
C LYS A 348 -1.28 1.47 -9.77
N THR A 349 -0.84 0.96 -10.91
CA THR A 349 -0.94 1.65 -12.22
C THR A 349 -2.27 1.42 -12.94
N LYS A 350 -3.16 0.63 -12.35
CA LYS A 350 -4.49 0.34 -12.88
C LYS A 350 -5.49 0.21 -11.73
N ASP A 351 -6.67 0.78 -11.89
CA ASP A 351 -7.77 0.60 -10.94
C ASP A 351 -8.78 -0.43 -11.44
N ALA A 352 -9.65 -0.88 -10.56
CA ALA A 352 -10.79 -1.72 -10.91
C ALA A 352 -12.00 -1.46 -10.00
N LEU A 353 -13.18 -1.54 -10.60
CA LEU A 353 -14.41 -1.79 -9.87
C LEU A 353 -14.56 -3.31 -9.72
N THR A 354 -14.58 -3.79 -8.49
CA THR A 354 -14.68 -5.21 -8.16
C THR A 354 -16.04 -5.52 -7.55
N VAL A 355 -16.69 -6.57 -8.05
CA VAL A 355 -17.91 -7.15 -7.47
C VAL A 355 -17.59 -8.57 -7.07
N GLY A 356 -17.57 -8.84 -5.78
CA GLY A 356 -17.26 -10.15 -5.20
C GLY A 356 -18.46 -10.78 -4.49
N ALA A 357 -18.53 -12.10 -4.53
CA ALA A 357 -19.51 -12.87 -3.75
C ALA A 357 -18.94 -14.21 -3.28
N ILE A 358 -19.25 -14.55 -2.03
CA ILE A 358 -18.91 -15.82 -1.38
C ILE A 358 -20.08 -16.78 -1.54
N SER A 359 -19.84 -17.95 -2.08
CA SER A 359 -20.82 -19.02 -2.19
C SER A 359 -21.14 -19.66 -0.82
N LYS A 360 -22.35 -20.19 -0.71
CA LYS A 360 -22.76 -21.06 0.41
C LYS A 360 -22.48 -22.55 0.12
N ASP A 361 -22.39 -22.88 -1.17
CA ASP A 361 -22.29 -24.23 -1.70
C ASP A 361 -21.36 -24.25 -2.93
N ASN A 362 -20.40 -24.56 -3.15
CA ASN A 362 -19.44 -24.60 -4.28
C ASN A 362 -19.93 -24.08 -5.67
N ASP A 363 -21.06 -23.38 -5.73
CA ASP A 363 -21.56 -22.70 -6.94
C ASP A 363 -20.99 -21.29 -7.04
N ALA A 364 -20.00 -21.08 -7.87
CA ALA A 364 -19.38 -19.76 -8.08
C ALA A 364 -20.25 -18.81 -8.91
N VAL A 365 -21.18 -19.32 -9.72
CA VAL A 365 -21.90 -18.51 -10.72
C VAL A 365 -23.11 -17.80 -10.14
N THR A 366 -23.97 -18.51 -9.41
CA THR A 366 -25.21 -17.93 -8.84
C THR A 366 -24.94 -16.76 -7.89
N PRO A 367 -23.99 -16.86 -6.91
CA PRO A 367 -23.65 -15.77 -6.01
C PRO A 367 -23.16 -14.52 -6.73
N VAL A 368 -22.18 -14.65 -7.60
CA VAL A 368 -21.61 -13.48 -8.29
C VAL A 368 -22.59 -12.89 -9.30
N ALA A 369 -23.42 -13.71 -9.98
CA ALA A 369 -24.46 -13.22 -10.87
C ALA A 369 -25.54 -12.44 -10.12
N ALA A 370 -25.87 -12.84 -8.91
CA ALA A 370 -26.83 -12.12 -8.06
C ALA A 370 -26.25 -10.76 -7.61
N ALA A 371 -24.99 -10.71 -7.16
CA ALA A 371 -24.32 -9.46 -6.80
C ALA A 371 -24.18 -8.54 -8.02
N TYR A 372 -23.76 -9.06 -9.15
CA TYR A 372 -23.65 -8.30 -10.41
C TYR A 372 -24.99 -7.75 -10.91
N ARG A 373 -26.10 -8.47 -10.67
CA ARG A 373 -27.46 -8.00 -11.00
C ARG A 373 -27.81 -6.71 -10.24
N GLU A 374 -27.39 -6.57 -8.99
CA GLU A 374 -27.57 -5.33 -8.23
C GLU A 374 -26.73 -4.18 -8.78
N LEU A 375 -25.49 -4.43 -9.23
CA LEU A 375 -24.70 -3.43 -9.93
C LEU A 375 -25.39 -2.99 -11.23
N LEU A 376 -25.89 -3.93 -12.02
CA LEU A 376 -26.65 -3.61 -13.25
C LEU A 376 -27.94 -2.85 -12.97
N ARG A 377 -28.61 -3.18 -11.86
CA ARG A 377 -29.81 -2.47 -11.42
C ARG A 377 -29.50 -1.02 -11.05
N ALA A 378 -28.41 -0.80 -10.32
CA ALA A 378 -27.95 0.56 -10.01
C ALA A 378 -27.55 1.33 -11.29
N ALA A 379 -26.85 0.68 -12.22
CA ALA A 379 -26.47 1.29 -13.50
C ALA A 379 -27.67 1.69 -14.38
N ARG A 380 -28.79 0.95 -14.30
CA ARG A 380 -30.00 1.21 -15.11
C ARG A 380 -30.97 2.18 -14.47
N PHE A 381 -31.14 2.10 -13.16
CA PHE A 381 -32.23 2.78 -12.46
C PHE A 381 -31.73 3.76 -11.38
N GLY A 382 -30.41 3.80 -11.15
CA GLY A 382 -29.79 4.64 -10.13
C GLY A 382 -30.12 4.19 -8.70
N PHE A 383 -29.99 5.14 -7.81
CA PHE A 383 -30.29 5.00 -6.38
C PHE A 383 -31.46 5.90 -6.00
N THR A 384 -32.20 5.52 -4.98
CA THR A 384 -33.26 6.35 -4.45
C THR A 384 -32.69 7.49 -3.59
N LYS A 385 -33.45 8.58 -3.46
CA LYS A 385 -33.06 9.70 -2.58
C LYS A 385 -32.83 9.25 -1.13
N SER A 386 -33.61 8.26 -0.65
CA SER A 386 -33.46 7.73 0.72
C SER A 386 -32.18 6.92 0.91
N GLU A 387 -31.74 6.15 -0.10
CA GLU A 387 -30.44 5.44 -0.07
C GLU A 387 -29.28 6.44 0.00
N TYR A 388 -29.30 7.42 -0.89
CA TYR A 388 -28.29 8.47 -0.91
C TYR A 388 -28.23 9.27 0.39
N ASN A 389 -29.38 9.76 0.89
CA ASN A 389 -29.41 10.55 2.12
C ASN A 389 -28.84 9.78 3.31
N ARG A 390 -29.19 8.50 3.47
CA ARG A 390 -28.67 7.69 4.56
C ARG A 390 -27.15 7.56 4.48
N VAL A 391 -26.59 7.17 3.33
CA VAL A 391 -25.14 7.02 3.16
C VAL A 391 -24.43 8.36 3.31
N LYS A 392 -25.01 9.44 2.80
CA LYS A 392 -24.48 10.79 2.99
C LYS A 392 -24.45 11.18 4.48
N ASP A 393 -25.51 10.91 5.22
CA ASP A 393 -25.57 11.24 6.65
C ASP A 393 -24.58 10.40 7.47
N GLU A 394 -24.38 9.12 7.11
CA GLU A 394 -23.34 8.25 7.67
C GLU A 394 -21.93 8.78 7.36
N TYR A 395 -21.68 9.19 6.13
CA TYR A 395 -20.42 9.82 5.69
C TYR A 395 -20.13 11.11 6.46
N MET A 396 -21.10 12.03 6.52
CA MET A 396 -20.96 13.29 7.24
C MET A 396 -20.69 13.06 8.73
N SER A 397 -21.40 12.14 9.37
CA SER A 397 -21.16 11.79 10.77
C SER A 397 -19.78 11.19 11.01
N ARG A 398 -19.24 10.43 10.04
CA ARG A 398 -17.87 9.92 10.10
C ARG A 398 -16.85 11.07 10.01
N MET A 399 -17.03 11.97 9.04
CA MET A 399 -16.16 13.13 8.87
C MET A 399 -16.17 14.06 10.10
N GLU A 400 -17.35 14.31 10.66
CA GLU A 400 -17.50 15.10 11.90
C GLU A 400 -16.76 14.45 13.07
N ARG A 401 -16.83 13.12 13.23
CA ARG A 401 -16.09 12.42 14.28
C ARG A 401 -14.57 12.54 14.07
N VAL A 402 -14.08 12.37 12.85
CA VAL A 402 -12.67 12.53 12.51
C VAL A 402 -12.20 13.95 12.85
N TYR A 403 -12.96 14.96 12.45
CA TYR A 403 -12.65 16.35 12.73
C TYR A 403 -12.67 16.68 14.25
N ASN A 404 -13.69 16.21 14.96
CA ASN A 404 -13.82 16.46 16.39
C ASN A 404 -12.72 15.79 17.21
N ASN A 405 -12.27 14.60 16.78
CA ASN A 405 -11.22 13.84 17.45
C ASN A 405 -9.79 14.17 16.94
N ARG A 406 -9.62 15.12 16.04
CA ARG A 406 -8.31 15.42 15.41
C ARG A 406 -7.18 15.73 16.38
N LYS A 407 -7.51 16.26 17.57
CA LYS A 407 -6.52 16.54 18.66
C LYS A 407 -6.11 15.28 19.45
N GLN A 408 -6.83 14.19 19.29
CA GLN A 408 -6.56 12.88 19.92
C GLN A 408 -6.23 11.82 18.87
N ARG A 409 -5.80 12.28 17.70
CA ARG A 409 -5.38 11.40 16.63
C ARG A 409 -3.99 10.88 16.92
N GLU A 410 -3.82 9.56 16.89
CA GLU A 410 -2.54 8.90 17.15
C GLU A 410 -1.50 9.25 16.08
N SER A 411 -0.24 9.33 16.49
CA SER A 411 0.91 9.60 15.62
C SER A 411 0.96 8.65 14.42
N THR A 412 0.73 7.36 14.64
CA THR A 412 0.70 6.33 13.58
C THR A 412 -0.31 6.63 12.48
N SER A 413 -1.45 7.26 12.80
CA SER A 413 -2.45 7.64 11.79
C SER A 413 -1.94 8.74 10.84
N TYR A 414 -1.16 9.69 11.35
CA TYR A 414 -0.50 10.71 10.52
C TYR A 414 0.63 10.12 9.70
N VAL A 415 1.42 9.22 10.30
CA VAL A 415 2.48 8.51 9.59
C VAL A 415 1.93 7.78 8.37
N GLN A 416 0.81 7.05 8.52
CA GLN A 416 0.20 6.33 7.40
C GLN A 416 -0.20 7.27 6.26
N GLU A 417 -0.77 8.44 6.55
CA GLU A 417 -1.08 9.45 5.52
C GLU A 417 0.18 9.95 4.80
N TYR A 418 1.26 10.21 5.54
CA TYR A 418 2.50 10.71 4.95
C TYR A 418 3.24 9.63 4.16
N VAL A 419 3.18 8.38 4.59
CA VAL A 419 3.67 7.23 3.82
C VAL A 419 2.90 7.11 2.51
N GLU A 420 1.56 7.18 2.54
CA GLU A 420 0.74 7.14 1.32
C GLU A 420 0.96 8.37 0.42
N ASN A 421 1.15 9.55 0.99
CA ASN A 421 1.52 10.72 0.21
C ASN A 421 2.87 10.54 -0.47
N PHE A 422 3.88 10.08 0.26
CA PHE A 422 5.20 9.82 -0.32
C PHE A 422 5.14 8.76 -1.42
N LEU A 423 4.51 7.60 -1.16
CA LEU A 423 4.53 6.45 -2.08
C LEU A 423 3.58 6.61 -3.27
N ASN A 424 2.42 7.22 -3.05
CA ASN A 424 1.28 7.19 -3.98
C ASN A 424 0.71 8.57 -4.31
N ASN A 425 1.37 9.65 -3.84
CA ASN A 425 0.90 11.04 -3.98
C ASN A 425 -0.53 11.28 -3.45
N GLU A 426 -0.98 10.45 -2.48
CA GLU A 426 -2.26 10.68 -1.83
C GLU A 426 -2.27 12.03 -1.10
N PRO A 427 -3.38 12.77 -1.10
CA PRO A 427 -3.45 14.08 -0.45
C PRO A 427 -3.30 13.99 1.07
N ILE A 428 -2.74 15.03 1.70
CA ILE A 428 -2.60 15.21 3.15
C ILE A 428 -3.11 16.55 3.60
#